data_fdc93df2fd60929326aeed21fbd20b4a
#
_entry.id   fdc93df2fd60929326aeed21fbd20b4a
#
_cell.length_a   1.000
_cell.length_b   1.000
_cell.length_c   1.000
_cell.angle_alpha   90.00
_cell.angle_beta   90.00
_cell.angle_gamma   90.00
#
_symmetry.space_group_name_H-M   'P 1'
#
loop_
_entity.id
_entity.type
_entity.pdbx_description
1 polymer ?
#
loop_
_entity_poly.entity_id
_entity_poly.type
_entity_poly.pdbx_seq_one_letter_code
_entity_poly.pdbx_strand_id
1 'polypeptide(L)'
;MVTESSISKAQEFLEKAYKLQMDGNYEEAIRNYKLSIEFFPTAEAHTFLGWAYSFLGDLDRAIEECKLAIDIDPDYGNPYNDIGSYMIQQGSYDEAITWLEMALKAKRYESFHYAHLNLGRAYELKGLWFEALEEYKTAMGMAPDYELAKKLYYTLQGKLN
;
A
#
# COMPACT_ATOMS: atom_id res chain seq x y z
N MET A 1 18.67 -23.39 -9.11
CA MET A 1 19.71 -22.59 -8.42
C MET A 1 19.54 -21.13 -8.86
N VAL A 2 19.37 -20.21 -7.92
CA VAL A 2 19.28 -18.77 -8.24
C VAL A 2 20.65 -18.28 -8.67
N THR A 3 20.75 -17.68 -9.85
CA THR A 3 22.01 -17.16 -10.39
C THR A 3 22.00 -15.62 -10.34
N GLU A 4 23.17 -14.99 -10.33
CA GLU A 4 23.28 -13.52 -10.47
C GLU A 4 22.55 -13.01 -11.72
N SER A 5 22.60 -13.80 -12.81
CA SER A 5 21.85 -13.50 -14.05
C SER A 5 20.33 -13.48 -13.84
N SER A 6 19.77 -14.37 -13.01
CA SER A 6 18.34 -14.39 -12.70
C SER A 6 17.92 -13.16 -11.88
N ILE A 7 18.71 -12.78 -10.88
CA ILE A 7 18.46 -11.59 -10.07
C ILE A 7 18.52 -10.33 -10.93
N SER A 8 19.53 -10.21 -11.79
CA SER A 8 19.66 -9.06 -12.69
C SER A 8 18.49 -8.93 -13.66
N LYS A 9 18.01 -10.05 -14.23
CA LYS A 9 16.82 -10.05 -15.09
C LYS A 9 15.56 -9.69 -14.33
N ALA A 10 15.38 -10.21 -13.12
CA ALA A 10 14.24 -9.86 -12.28
C ALA A 10 14.20 -8.35 -12.02
N GLN A 11 15.35 -7.74 -11.70
CA GLN A 11 15.46 -6.32 -11.48
C GLN A 11 15.12 -5.51 -12.74
N GLU A 12 15.62 -5.91 -13.91
CA GLU A 12 15.32 -5.26 -15.19
C GLU A 12 13.82 -5.24 -15.48
N PHE A 13 13.13 -6.38 -15.32
CA PHE A 13 11.68 -6.47 -15.50
C PHE A 13 10.91 -5.68 -14.46
N LEU A 14 11.37 -5.64 -13.19
CA LEU A 14 10.77 -4.84 -12.14
C LEU A 14 10.79 -3.35 -12.49
N GLU A 15 11.94 -2.82 -12.88
CA GLU A 15 12.11 -1.42 -13.26
C GLU A 15 11.28 -1.04 -14.49
N LYS A 16 11.25 -1.92 -15.49
CA LYS A 16 10.41 -1.74 -16.67
C LYS A 16 8.93 -1.71 -16.30
N ALA A 17 8.48 -2.63 -15.46
CA ALA A 17 7.10 -2.71 -14.99
C ALA A 17 6.70 -1.43 -14.25
N TYR A 18 7.57 -0.95 -13.36
CA TYR A 18 7.33 0.28 -12.60
C TYR A 18 7.14 1.50 -13.52
N LYS A 19 8.00 1.66 -14.55
CA LYS A 19 7.85 2.73 -15.54
C LYS A 19 6.52 2.64 -16.29
N LEU A 20 6.16 1.45 -16.76
CA LEU A 20 4.90 1.21 -17.46
C LEU A 20 3.69 1.55 -16.57
N GLN A 21 3.76 1.21 -15.28
CA GLN A 21 2.71 1.55 -14.32
C GLN A 21 2.60 3.07 -14.12
N MET A 22 3.71 3.78 -14.02
CA MET A 22 3.70 5.25 -13.91
C MET A 22 3.14 5.92 -15.16
N ASP A 23 3.32 5.31 -16.33
CA ASP A 23 2.74 5.75 -17.62
C ASP A 23 1.27 5.34 -17.79
N GLY A 24 0.67 4.62 -16.82
CA GLY A 24 -0.72 4.15 -16.86
C GLY A 24 -0.94 2.88 -17.68
N ASN A 25 0.14 2.22 -18.15
CA ASN A 25 0.09 0.98 -18.92
C ASN A 25 0.03 -0.26 -17.99
N TYR A 26 -1.07 -0.39 -17.24
CA TYR A 26 -1.18 -1.36 -16.14
C TYR A 26 -1.10 -2.82 -16.59
N GLU A 27 -1.72 -3.19 -17.72
CA GLU A 27 -1.69 -4.56 -18.26
C GLU A 27 -0.27 -4.99 -18.64
N GLU A 28 0.48 -4.09 -19.28
CA GLU A 28 1.87 -4.36 -19.64
C GLU A 28 2.78 -4.38 -18.40
N ALA A 29 2.52 -3.50 -17.42
CA ALA A 29 3.21 -3.51 -16.14
C ALA A 29 3.01 -4.85 -15.42
N ILE A 30 1.79 -5.36 -15.34
CA ILE A 30 1.46 -6.66 -14.75
C ILE A 30 2.24 -7.78 -15.42
N ARG A 31 2.32 -7.81 -16.77
CA ARG A 31 3.12 -8.82 -17.48
C ARG A 31 4.60 -8.78 -17.08
N ASN A 32 5.16 -7.58 -16.97
CA ASN A 32 6.58 -7.42 -16.61
C ASN A 32 6.84 -7.71 -15.12
N TYR A 33 5.93 -7.36 -14.20
CA TYR A 33 6.05 -7.77 -12.79
C TYR A 33 6.02 -9.31 -12.63
N LYS A 34 5.16 -10.00 -13.37
CA LYS A 34 5.13 -11.47 -13.38
C LYS A 34 6.44 -12.07 -13.89
N LEU A 35 7.01 -11.52 -14.95
CA LEU A 35 8.33 -11.95 -15.44
C LEU A 35 9.41 -11.71 -14.39
N SER A 36 9.40 -10.57 -13.71
CA SER A 36 10.32 -10.32 -12.60
C SER A 36 10.23 -11.41 -11.53
N ILE A 37 9.01 -11.74 -11.11
CA ILE A 37 8.73 -12.76 -10.08
C ILE A 37 9.17 -14.17 -10.56
N GLU A 38 8.97 -14.50 -11.84
CA GLU A 38 9.42 -15.78 -12.41
C GLU A 38 10.94 -15.94 -12.35
N PHE A 39 11.70 -14.86 -12.57
CA PHE A 39 13.16 -14.89 -12.48
C PHE A 39 13.64 -14.91 -11.03
N PHE A 40 13.08 -14.07 -10.18
CA PHE A 40 13.40 -14.02 -8.76
C PHE A 40 12.26 -13.32 -7.97
N PRO A 41 11.45 -14.06 -7.18
CA PRO A 41 10.37 -13.49 -6.42
C PRO A 41 10.90 -12.61 -5.28
N THR A 42 10.36 -11.39 -5.17
CA THR A 42 10.67 -10.44 -4.09
C THR A 42 9.39 -9.88 -3.50
N ALA A 43 9.44 -9.44 -2.25
CA ALA A 43 8.30 -8.79 -1.61
C ALA A 43 7.90 -7.51 -2.34
N GLU A 44 8.86 -6.75 -2.83
CA GLU A 44 8.64 -5.54 -3.62
C GLU A 44 7.90 -5.84 -4.93
N ALA A 45 8.32 -6.88 -5.67
CA ALA A 45 7.70 -7.23 -6.95
C ALA A 45 6.23 -7.64 -6.77
N HIS A 46 5.93 -8.45 -5.76
CA HIS A 46 4.55 -8.83 -5.41
C HIS A 46 3.73 -7.62 -4.95
N THR A 47 4.29 -6.72 -4.13
CA THR A 47 3.60 -5.50 -3.67
C THR A 47 3.25 -4.59 -4.86
N PHE A 48 4.18 -4.36 -5.78
CA PHE A 48 3.93 -3.54 -6.97
C PHE A 48 2.95 -4.21 -7.95
N LEU A 49 3.00 -5.54 -8.08
CA LEU A 49 1.99 -6.28 -8.84
C LEU A 49 0.60 -6.10 -8.24
N GLY A 50 0.48 -6.20 -6.92
CA GLY A 50 -0.77 -5.91 -6.20
C GLY A 50 -1.26 -4.49 -6.47
N TRP A 51 -0.36 -3.51 -6.43
CA TRP A 51 -0.68 -2.12 -6.75
C TRP A 51 -1.19 -1.97 -8.19
N ALA A 52 -0.55 -2.61 -9.18
CA ALA A 52 -1.02 -2.60 -10.56
C ALA A 52 -2.42 -3.22 -10.71
N TYR A 53 -2.72 -4.33 -10.02
CA TYR A 53 -4.08 -4.89 -9.99
C TYR A 53 -5.11 -3.94 -9.38
N SER A 54 -4.76 -3.20 -8.34
CA SER A 54 -5.69 -2.25 -7.71
C SER A 54 -6.12 -1.13 -8.65
N PHE A 55 -5.24 -0.66 -9.54
CA PHE A 55 -5.59 0.32 -10.57
C PHE A 55 -6.60 -0.22 -11.60
N LEU A 56 -6.61 -1.53 -11.83
CA LEU A 56 -7.61 -2.19 -12.67
C LEU A 56 -8.90 -2.56 -11.89
N GLY A 57 -8.96 -2.20 -10.60
CA GLY A 57 -10.12 -2.50 -9.74
C GLY A 57 -10.15 -3.94 -9.22
N ASP A 58 -9.13 -4.75 -9.48
CA ASP A 58 -9.04 -6.14 -9.01
C ASP A 58 -8.41 -6.18 -7.61
N LEU A 59 -9.20 -5.77 -6.62
CA LEU A 59 -8.74 -5.67 -5.24
C LEU A 59 -8.46 -7.05 -4.61
N ASP A 60 -9.13 -8.10 -5.04
CA ASP A 60 -8.91 -9.44 -4.51
C ASP A 60 -7.53 -9.95 -4.90
N ARG A 61 -7.15 -9.87 -6.19
CA ARG A 61 -5.79 -10.19 -6.62
C ARG A 61 -4.74 -9.26 -6.01
N ALA A 62 -5.05 -7.98 -5.86
CA ALA A 62 -4.15 -7.04 -5.20
C ALA A 62 -3.82 -7.47 -3.76
N ILE A 63 -4.81 -7.89 -2.99
CA ILE A 63 -4.65 -8.40 -1.61
C ILE A 63 -3.86 -9.72 -1.61
N GLU A 64 -4.15 -10.65 -2.53
CA GLU A 64 -3.42 -11.91 -2.65
C GLU A 64 -1.92 -11.68 -2.90
N GLU A 65 -1.58 -10.80 -3.81
CA GLU A 65 -0.17 -10.44 -4.10
C GLU A 65 0.52 -9.81 -2.89
N CYS A 66 -0.16 -8.92 -2.17
CA CYS A 66 0.39 -8.35 -0.94
C CYS A 66 0.62 -9.42 0.15
N LYS A 67 -0.25 -10.43 0.27
CA LYS A 67 -0.04 -11.56 1.19
C LYS A 67 1.18 -12.38 0.80
N LEU A 68 1.39 -12.65 -0.49
CA LEU A 68 2.61 -13.31 -0.98
C LEU A 68 3.87 -12.48 -0.67
N ALA A 69 3.80 -11.15 -0.78
CA ALA A 69 4.88 -10.27 -0.37
C ALA A 69 5.22 -10.42 1.12
N ILE A 70 4.23 -10.50 1.98
CA ILE A 70 4.38 -10.69 3.43
C ILE A 70 4.98 -12.06 3.74
N ASP A 71 4.59 -13.11 3.01
CA ASP A 71 5.17 -14.45 3.17
C ASP A 71 6.67 -14.46 2.84
N ILE A 72 7.12 -13.64 1.88
CA ILE A 72 8.54 -13.52 1.50
C ILE A 72 9.30 -12.68 2.52
N ASP A 73 8.74 -11.53 2.94
CA ASP A 73 9.36 -10.62 3.90
C ASP A 73 8.30 -10.05 4.87
N PRO A 74 8.10 -10.70 6.02
CA PRO A 74 7.13 -10.24 7.03
C PRO A 74 7.47 -8.89 7.66
N ASP A 75 8.71 -8.45 7.55
CA ASP A 75 9.16 -7.15 8.10
C ASP A 75 8.92 -5.98 7.11
N TYR A 76 8.55 -6.26 5.86
CA TYR A 76 8.24 -5.23 4.87
C TYR A 76 6.84 -4.66 5.08
N GLY A 77 6.74 -3.38 5.46
CA GLY A 77 5.47 -2.76 5.90
C GLY A 77 4.52 -2.34 4.78
N ASN A 78 5.04 -2.08 3.57
CA ASN A 78 4.23 -1.58 2.46
C ASN A 78 3.02 -2.47 2.13
N PRO A 79 3.14 -3.81 1.97
CA PRO A 79 2.00 -4.64 1.64
C PRO A 79 0.91 -4.65 2.72
N TYR A 80 1.26 -4.50 4.00
CA TYR A 80 0.26 -4.38 5.07
C TYR A 80 -0.58 -3.10 4.93
N ASN A 81 0.07 -1.96 4.65
CA ASN A 81 -0.63 -0.70 4.39
C ASN A 81 -1.52 -0.79 3.15
N ASP A 82 -1.02 -1.43 2.10
CA ASP A 82 -1.76 -1.58 0.84
C ASP A 82 -2.99 -2.47 1.02
N ILE A 83 -2.89 -3.60 1.73
CA ILE A 83 -4.06 -4.42 2.10
C ILE A 83 -5.08 -3.59 2.87
N GLY A 84 -4.64 -2.81 3.87
CA GLY A 84 -5.52 -1.92 4.61
C GLY A 84 -6.27 -0.94 3.72
N SER A 85 -5.56 -0.32 2.76
CA SER A 85 -6.17 0.58 1.77
C SER A 85 -7.19 -0.13 0.87
N TYR A 86 -6.88 -1.34 0.41
CA TYR A 86 -7.80 -2.13 -0.43
C TYR A 86 -9.04 -2.57 0.34
N MET A 87 -8.89 -2.99 1.60
CA MET A 87 -10.01 -3.35 2.47
C MET A 87 -10.92 -2.16 2.79
N ILE A 88 -10.38 -0.94 2.93
CA ILE A 88 -11.20 0.28 3.02
C ILE A 88 -12.08 0.43 1.78
N GLN A 89 -11.52 0.22 0.59
CA GLN A 89 -12.28 0.30 -0.66
C GLN A 89 -13.37 -0.77 -0.75
N GLN A 90 -13.15 -1.95 -0.15
CA GLN A 90 -14.15 -3.04 -0.06
C GLN A 90 -15.17 -2.85 1.07
N GLY A 91 -15.01 -1.83 1.92
CA GLY A 91 -15.89 -1.58 3.07
C GLY A 91 -15.59 -2.42 4.31
N SER A 92 -14.49 -3.16 4.33
CA SER A 92 -14.04 -4.02 5.45
C SER A 92 -13.17 -3.21 6.43
N TYR A 93 -13.77 -2.22 7.09
CA TYR A 93 -13.02 -1.22 7.87
C TYR A 93 -12.30 -1.79 9.10
N ASP A 94 -12.90 -2.73 9.82
CA ASP A 94 -12.28 -3.32 11.02
C ASP A 94 -11.04 -4.15 10.66
N GLU A 95 -11.13 -4.93 9.59
CA GLU A 95 -10.00 -5.69 9.06
C GLU A 95 -8.92 -4.75 8.53
N ALA A 96 -9.30 -3.68 7.83
CA ALA A 96 -8.39 -2.65 7.35
C ALA A 96 -7.56 -2.05 8.49
N ILE A 97 -8.20 -1.68 9.61
CA ILE A 97 -7.53 -1.14 10.80
C ILE A 97 -6.49 -2.13 11.30
N THR A 98 -6.83 -3.41 11.42
CA THR A 98 -5.89 -4.46 11.87
C THR A 98 -4.64 -4.51 10.97
N TRP A 99 -4.81 -4.51 9.65
CA TRP A 99 -3.68 -4.54 8.71
C TRP A 99 -2.83 -3.27 8.78
N LEU A 100 -3.45 -2.11 8.93
CA LEU A 100 -2.74 -0.84 9.07
C LEU A 100 -1.93 -0.75 10.37
N GLU A 101 -2.46 -1.27 11.47
CA GLU A 101 -1.71 -1.39 12.73
C GLU A 101 -0.51 -2.35 12.61
N MET A 102 -0.64 -3.41 11.81
CA MET A 102 0.49 -4.29 11.50
C MET A 102 1.56 -3.56 10.67
N ALA A 103 1.17 -2.71 9.71
CA ALA A 103 2.11 -1.88 8.96
C ALA A 103 2.94 -0.99 9.89
N LEU A 104 2.32 -0.37 10.90
CA LEU A 104 3.01 0.48 11.87
C LEU A 104 3.99 -0.28 12.79
N LYS A 105 3.88 -1.61 12.88
CA LYS A 105 4.76 -2.48 13.66
C LYS A 105 5.86 -3.13 12.82
N ALA A 106 5.77 -3.04 11.50
CA ALA A 106 6.75 -3.64 10.60
C ALA A 106 8.11 -2.95 10.72
N LYS A 107 9.20 -3.73 10.78
CA LYS A 107 10.54 -3.19 11.00
C LYS A 107 11.10 -2.44 9.79
N ARG A 108 10.67 -2.81 8.58
CA ARG A 108 11.08 -2.22 7.32
C ARG A 108 9.93 -1.45 6.68
N TYR A 109 9.51 -0.37 7.37
CA TYR A 109 8.48 0.54 6.90
C TYR A 109 8.86 1.98 7.28
N GLU A 110 8.90 2.86 6.31
CA GLU A 110 9.29 4.27 6.50
C GLU A 110 8.13 5.24 6.26
N SER A 111 7.08 4.78 5.60
CA SER A 111 5.95 5.63 5.17
C SER A 111 4.79 5.62 6.17
N PHE A 112 5.08 5.73 7.45
CA PHE A 112 4.09 5.70 8.54
C PHE A 112 2.94 6.70 8.33
N HIS A 113 3.20 7.84 7.72
CA HIS A 113 2.17 8.84 7.42
C HIS A 113 1.05 8.30 6.52
N TYR A 114 1.34 7.37 5.59
CA TYR A 114 0.29 6.73 4.79
C TYR A 114 -0.57 5.79 5.63
N ALA A 115 0.02 5.01 6.53
CA ALA A 115 -0.73 4.13 7.42
C ALA A 115 -1.65 4.93 8.36
N HIS A 116 -1.15 6.02 8.95
CA HIS A 116 -1.96 6.93 9.77
C HIS A 116 -3.07 7.61 8.95
N LEU A 117 -2.79 8.04 7.72
CA LEU A 117 -3.81 8.59 6.84
C LEU A 117 -4.94 7.57 6.57
N ASN A 118 -4.57 6.34 6.26
CA ASN A 118 -5.53 5.27 5.98
C ASN A 118 -6.30 4.85 7.23
N LEU A 119 -5.66 4.81 8.43
CA LEU A 119 -6.36 4.62 9.71
C LEU A 119 -7.40 5.72 9.92
N GLY A 120 -7.04 6.98 9.70
CA GLY A 120 -7.97 8.10 9.78
C GLY A 120 -9.18 7.91 8.86
N ARG A 121 -8.95 7.48 7.61
CA ARG A 121 -10.03 7.19 6.65
C ARG A 121 -10.92 6.05 7.13
N ALA A 122 -10.35 4.96 7.64
CA ALA A 122 -11.11 3.84 8.17
C ALA A 122 -11.98 4.26 9.36
N TYR A 123 -11.42 5.02 10.31
CA TYR A 123 -12.16 5.54 11.45
C TYR A 123 -13.27 6.52 11.03
N GLU A 124 -12.99 7.44 10.09
CA GLU A 124 -14.00 8.38 9.58
C GLU A 124 -15.18 7.63 8.96
N LEU A 125 -14.92 6.60 8.14
CA LEU A 125 -15.96 5.78 7.51
C LEU A 125 -16.76 4.93 8.52
N LYS A 126 -16.19 4.65 9.70
CA LYS A 126 -16.90 4.02 10.82
C LYS A 126 -17.67 5.02 11.69
N GLY A 127 -17.56 6.31 11.43
CA GLY A 127 -18.16 7.36 12.27
C GLY A 127 -17.39 7.64 13.56
N LEU A 128 -16.16 7.15 13.68
CA LEU A 128 -15.25 7.39 14.80
C LEU A 128 -14.41 8.64 14.51
N TRP A 129 -15.07 9.78 14.54
CA TRP A 129 -14.52 11.03 13.98
C TRP A 129 -13.37 11.62 14.81
N PHE A 130 -13.37 11.43 16.12
CA PHE A 130 -12.29 11.93 16.97
C PHE A 130 -11.02 11.11 16.78
N GLU A 131 -11.15 9.79 16.68
CA GLU A 131 -10.05 8.88 16.33
C GLU A 131 -9.50 9.22 14.95
N ALA A 132 -10.37 9.47 13.97
CA ALA A 132 -9.97 9.88 12.63
C ALA A 132 -9.16 11.19 12.64
N LEU A 133 -9.59 12.20 13.43
CA LEU A 133 -8.86 13.47 13.54
C LEU A 133 -7.45 13.28 14.13
N GLU A 134 -7.29 12.44 15.15
CA GLU A 134 -5.98 12.18 15.75
C GLU A 134 -5.05 11.48 14.74
N GLU A 135 -5.56 10.54 13.95
CA GLU A 135 -4.79 9.86 12.92
C GLU A 135 -4.39 10.82 11.78
N TYR A 136 -5.29 11.66 11.30
CA TYR A 136 -4.96 12.68 10.29
C TYR A 136 -3.96 13.71 10.80
N LYS A 137 -4.07 14.12 12.05
CA LYS A 137 -3.12 15.03 12.71
C LYS A 137 -1.74 14.40 12.79
N THR A 138 -1.66 13.12 13.14
CA THR A 138 -0.40 12.37 13.19
C THR A 138 0.23 12.27 11.81
N ALA A 139 -0.55 11.91 10.78
CA ALA A 139 -0.07 11.85 9.39
C ALA A 139 0.45 13.22 8.92
N MET A 140 -0.28 14.28 9.20
CA MET A 140 0.12 15.66 8.86
C MET A 140 1.40 16.09 9.58
N GLY A 141 1.59 15.69 10.84
CA GLY A 141 2.80 15.99 11.61
C GLY A 141 4.03 15.25 11.08
N MET A 142 3.86 14.01 10.62
CA MET A 142 4.93 13.20 10.03
C MET A 142 5.34 13.66 8.62
N ALA A 143 4.39 14.15 7.83
CA ALA A 143 4.61 14.60 6.46
C ALA A 143 3.93 15.97 6.25
N PRO A 144 4.55 17.08 6.70
CA PRO A 144 3.95 18.42 6.64
C PRO A 144 3.63 18.90 5.23
N ASP A 145 4.33 18.39 4.21
CA ASP A 145 4.11 18.73 2.80
C ASP A 145 3.06 17.85 2.12
N TYR A 146 2.50 16.87 2.84
CA TYR A 146 1.47 15.99 2.31
C TYR A 146 0.08 16.65 2.40
N GLU A 147 -0.28 17.37 1.34
CA GLU A 147 -1.50 18.19 1.27
C GLU A 147 -2.80 17.41 1.51
N LEU A 148 -2.85 16.12 1.15
CA LEU A 148 -4.03 15.30 1.38
C LEU A 148 -4.33 15.12 2.87
N ALA A 149 -3.31 14.89 3.70
CA ALA A 149 -3.49 14.75 5.15
C ALA A 149 -4.04 16.04 5.77
N LYS A 150 -3.49 17.19 5.38
CA LYS A 150 -4.01 18.52 5.79
C LYS A 150 -5.46 18.70 5.38
N LYS A 151 -5.76 18.44 4.12
CA LYS A 151 -7.12 18.60 3.59
C LYS A 151 -8.12 17.75 4.36
N LEU A 152 -7.81 16.47 4.61
CA LEU A 152 -8.71 15.57 5.33
C LEU A 152 -8.90 16.03 6.78
N TYR A 153 -7.82 16.40 7.47
CA TYR A 153 -7.87 16.90 8.84
C TYR A 153 -8.80 18.13 8.96
N TYR A 154 -8.54 19.20 8.19
CA TYR A 154 -9.31 20.42 8.29
C TYR A 154 -10.75 20.26 7.79
N THR A 155 -10.98 19.41 6.79
CA THR A 155 -12.35 19.10 6.33
C THR A 155 -13.17 18.43 7.43
N LEU A 156 -12.60 17.44 8.11
CA LEU A 156 -13.29 16.74 9.20
C LEU A 156 -13.47 17.66 10.41
N GLN A 157 -12.43 18.42 10.80
CA GLN A 157 -12.50 19.38 11.89
C GLN A 157 -13.62 20.42 11.67
N GLY A 158 -13.76 20.91 10.43
CA GLY A 158 -14.82 21.88 10.08
C GLY A 158 -16.24 21.30 10.14
N LYS A 159 -16.39 19.98 10.00
CA LYS A 159 -17.71 19.30 10.17
C LYS A 159 -18.09 19.12 11.63
N LEU A 160 -17.13 19.15 12.56
CA LEU A 160 -17.34 18.89 13.98
C LEU A 160 -17.48 20.16 14.82
N ASN A 161 -17.20 21.33 14.24
CA ASN A 161 -17.40 22.66 14.84
C ASN A 161 -18.73 23.29 14.36
#